data_9b3ad5f72a511943e5c35b67c5590843
#
_entry.id   9b3ad5f72a511943e5c35b67c5590843
#
_cell.length_a   1.000
_cell.length_b   1.000
_cell.length_c   1.000
_cell.angle_alpha   90.00
_cell.angle_beta   90.00
_cell.angle_gamma   90.00
#
_symmetry.space_group_name_H-M   'P 1'
#
loop_
_entity.id
_entity.type
_entity.pdbx_description
1 polymer ?
#
loop_
_entity_poly.entity_id
_entity_poly.type
_entity_poly.pdbx_seq_one_letter_code
_entity_poly.pdbx_strand_id
1 'polypeptide(L)'
;TMIIHIPSPIGGYFNLGDCMVLLSAFVLGPVWGTAAGGIGSMLVDLLGGYGHYAPGTLIIKFLDAMAAALIVKALGRKTYSYVVGGLAGEAIMVAGYFVYEALALQLGMGAAAGVLANVGQGAVGLVIALVLMALLKGSKALDKLAVQW
;
A
#
# COMPACT_ATOMS: atom_id res chain seq x y z
N THR A 1 10.53 -5.35 0.40
CA THR A 1 9.29 -6.09 0.66
C THR A 1 9.57 -7.57 0.93
N MET A 2 10.34 -8.25 0.08
CA MET A 2 10.64 -9.68 0.22
C MET A 2 11.57 -10.05 1.38
N ILE A 3 12.25 -9.10 2.02
CA ILE A 3 13.29 -9.37 3.04
C ILE A 3 12.71 -9.54 4.44
N ILE A 4 11.59 -8.91 4.74
CA ILE A 4 10.96 -8.95 6.07
C ILE A 4 9.55 -9.49 5.94
N HIS A 5 9.36 -10.75 6.31
CA HIS A 5 8.08 -11.43 6.38
C HIS A 5 7.83 -11.87 7.81
N ILE A 6 6.79 -11.34 8.43
CA ILE A 6 6.32 -11.79 9.73
C ILE A 6 5.00 -12.52 9.49
N PRO A 7 4.93 -13.84 9.72
CA PRO A 7 3.71 -14.61 9.47
C PRO A 7 2.53 -14.05 10.27
N SER A 8 1.39 -13.91 9.61
CA SER A 8 0.12 -13.57 10.26
C SER A 8 -0.56 -14.83 10.81
N PRO A 9 -1.32 -14.74 11.91
CA PRO A 9 -2.05 -15.87 12.49
C PRO A 9 -3.06 -16.53 11.53
N ILE A 10 -3.48 -15.84 10.48
CA ILE A 10 -4.50 -16.30 9.51
C ILE A 10 -3.93 -16.75 8.17
N GLY A 11 -2.62 -17.03 8.09
CA GLY A 11 -1.98 -17.56 6.88
C GLY A 11 -1.44 -16.52 5.90
N GLY A 12 -1.56 -15.23 6.20
CA GLY A 12 -0.89 -14.14 5.47
C GLY A 12 0.47 -13.80 6.10
N TYR A 13 0.99 -12.63 5.77
CA TYR A 13 2.24 -12.11 6.34
C TYR A 13 2.24 -10.59 6.39
N PHE A 14 3.01 -10.05 7.35
CA PHE A 14 3.31 -8.61 7.40
C PHE A 14 4.52 -8.29 6.56
N ASN A 15 4.48 -7.18 5.86
CA ASN A 15 5.63 -6.67 5.15
C ASN A 15 5.69 -5.13 5.21
N LEU A 16 6.86 -4.58 4.92
CA LEU A 16 7.02 -3.14 4.78
C LEU A 16 6.69 -2.63 3.36
N GLY A 17 5.92 -3.42 2.59
CA GLY A 17 5.58 -3.09 1.21
C GLY A 17 4.73 -1.85 1.06
N ASP A 18 3.90 -1.54 2.05
CA ASP A 18 2.97 -0.41 1.99
C ASP A 18 3.69 0.93 1.90
N CYS A 19 4.85 1.07 2.54
CA CYS A 19 5.67 2.25 2.34
C CYS A 19 6.07 2.45 0.87
N MET A 20 6.35 1.38 0.13
CA MET A 20 6.71 1.45 -1.29
C MET A 20 5.47 1.65 -2.18
N VAL A 21 4.32 1.08 -1.82
CA VAL A 21 3.04 1.30 -2.50
C VAL A 21 2.66 2.77 -2.42
N LEU A 22 2.62 3.34 -1.21
CA LEU A 22 2.31 4.75 -0.99
C LEU A 22 3.36 5.67 -1.62
N LEU A 23 4.65 5.35 -1.49
CA LEU A 23 5.71 6.17 -2.08
C LEU A 23 5.59 6.18 -3.61
N SER A 24 5.31 5.03 -4.25
CA SER A 24 5.09 4.96 -5.69
C SER A 24 3.88 5.80 -6.12
N ALA A 25 2.78 5.75 -5.35
CA ALA A 25 1.61 6.59 -5.56
C ALA A 25 1.93 8.09 -5.47
N PHE A 26 2.71 8.48 -4.47
CA PHE A 26 3.08 9.88 -4.22
C PHE A 26 4.05 10.46 -5.25
N VAL A 27 4.96 9.64 -5.76
CA VAL A 27 6.01 10.06 -6.71
C VAL A 27 5.56 9.91 -8.15
N LEU A 28 5.03 8.75 -8.52
CA LEU A 28 4.69 8.39 -9.91
C LEU A 28 3.24 8.70 -10.29
N GLY A 29 2.38 8.97 -9.29
CA GLY A 29 1.00 9.37 -9.49
C GLY A 29 0.01 8.24 -9.77
N PRO A 30 -1.25 8.61 -10.16
CA PRO A 30 -2.36 7.67 -10.15
C PRO A 30 -2.27 6.56 -11.22
N VAL A 31 -1.50 6.74 -12.28
CA VAL A 31 -1.35 5.71 -13.32
C VAL A 31 -0.15 4.81 -13.04
N TRP A 32 1.05 5.38 -13.06
CA TRP A 32 2.28 4.60 -12.92
C TRP A 32 2.54 4.13 -11.49
N GLY A 33 2.19 4.97 -10.50
CA GLY A 33 2.33 4.61 -9.08
C GLY A 33 1.38 3.49 -8.70
N THR A 34 0.16 3.52 -9.19
CA THR A 34 -0.85 2.49 -8.97
C THR A 34 -0.45 1.16 -9.61
N ALA A 35 0.00 1.20 -10.86
CA ALA A 35 0.50 0.01 -11.55
C ALA A 35 1.71 -0.60 -10.82
N ALA A 36 2.68 0.23 -10.43
CA ALA A 36 3.86 -0.22 -9.69
C ALA A 36 3.50 -0.83 -8.33
N GLY A 37 2.60 -0.19 -7.57
CA GLY A 37 2.14 -0.68 -6.27
C GLY A 37 1.39 -2.00 -6.37
N GLY A 38 0.39 -2.08 -7.24
CA GLY A 38 -0.44 -3.27 -7.40
C GLY A 38 0.33 -4.46 -7.98
N ILE A 39 0.99 -4.28 -9.12
CA ILE A 39 1.75 -5.35 -9.79
C ILE A 39 2.94 -5.78 -8.93
N GLY A 40 3.66 -4.82 -8.35
CA GLY A 40 4.80 -5.11 -7.49
C GLY A 40 4.42 -5.93 -6.26
N SER A 41 3.30 -5.61 -5.61
CA SER A 41 2.81 -6.37 -4.45
C SER A 41 2.31 -7.76 -4.84
N MET A 42 1.59 -7.88 -5.96
CA MET A 42 1.18 -9.18 -6.51
C MET A 42 2.37 -10.10 -6.79
N LEU A 43 3.43 -9.57 -7.40
CA LEU A 43 4.64 -10.35 -7.68
C LEU A 43 5.33 -10.82 -6.41
N VAL A 44 5.32 -10.01 -5.34
CA VAL A 44 5.85 -10.41 -4.02
C VAL A 44 5.09 -11.61 -3.47
N ASP A 45 3.76 -11.62 -3.56
CA ASP A 45 2.95 -12.76 -3.13
C ASP A 45 3.24 -14.02 -3.94
N LEU A 46 3.32 -13.90 -5.26
CA LEU A 46 3.63 -15.03 -6.14
C LEU A 46 5.00 -15.64 -5.85
N LEU A 47 6.03 -14.79 -5.70
CA LEU A 47 7.40 -15.23 -5.44
C LEU A 47 7.61 -15.67 -3.98
N GLY A 48 6.80 -15.15 -3.06
CA GLY A 48 6.82 -15.50 -1.64
C GLY A 48 6.06 -16.76 -1.27
N GLY A 49 5.38 -17.40 -2.23
CA GLY A 49 4.58 -18.61 -1.96
C GLY A 49 3.14 -18.33 -1.48
N TYR A 50 2.71 -17.06 -1.51
CA TYR A 50 1.37 -16.63 -1.12
C TYR A 50 0.46 -16.40 -2.36
N GLY A 51 0.56 -17.27 -3.36
CA GLY A 51 -0.15 -17.14 -4.62
C GLY A 51 -1.67 -17.02 -4.50
N HIS A 52 -2.27 -17.55 -3.42
CA HIS A 52 -3.70 -17.41 -3.13
C HIS A 52 -4.09 -15.99 -2.70
N TYR A 53 -3.14 -15.15 -2.23
CA TYR A 53 -3.35 -13.73 -1.98
C TYR A 53 -3.16 -12.87 -3.23
N ALA A 54 -2.35 -13.29 -4.19
CA ALA A 54 -1.90 -12.47 -5.32
C ALA A 54 -3.03 -11.75 -6.09
N PRO A 55 -4.17 -12.38 -6.43
CA PRO A 55 -5.27 -11.69 -7.12
C PRO A 55 -5.91 -10.60 -6.25
N GLY A 56 -6.13 -10.89 -4.97
CA GLY A 56 -6.66 -9.91 -4.01
C GLY A 56 -5.69 -8.75 -3.80
N THR A 57 -4.42 -9.06 -3.58
CA THR A 57 -3.37 -8.06 -3.39
C THR A 57 -3.24 -7.13 -4.59
N LEU A 58 -3.31 -7.65 -5.82
CA LEU A 58 -3.29 -6.81 -7.02
C LEU A 58 -4.39 -5.74 -6.97
N ILE A 59 -5.63 -6.16 -6.72
CA ILE A 59 -6.79 -5.25 -6.73
C ILE A 59 -6.72 -4.29 -5.54
N ILE A 60 -6.45 -4.80 -4.34
CA ILE A 60 -6.42 -4.02 -3.11
C ILE A 60 -5.33 -2.96 -3.17
N LYS A 61 -4.09 -3.34 -3.51
CA LYS A 61 -2.96 -2.41 -3.60
C LYS A 61 -3.06 -1.45 -4.78
N PHE A 62 -3.77 -1.84 -5.84
CA PHE A 62 -4.12 -0.94 -6.92
C PHE A 62 -5.08 0.15 -6.42
N LEU A 63 -6.14 -0.21 -5.71
CA LEU A 63 -7.12 0.74 -5.17
C LEU A 63 -6.54 1.64 -4.08
N ASP A 64 -5.72 1.08 -3.18
CA ASP A 64 -4.96 1.80 -2.16
C ASP A 64 -4.09 2.90 -2.80
N ALA A 65 -3.18 2.54 -3.69
CA ALA A 65 -2.30 3.49 -4.37
C ALA A 65 -3.07 4.52 -5.21
N MET A 66 -4.15 4.10 -5.88
CA MET A 66 -5.00 4.97 -6.69
C MET A 66 -5.67 6.03 -5.82
N ALA A 67 -6.31 5.63 -4.72
CA ALA A 67 -6.97 6.55 -3.80
C ALA A 67 -5.97 7.54 -3.21
N ALA A 68 -4.81 7.03 -2.73
CA ALA A 68 -3.75 7.87 -2.19
C ALA A 68 -3.28 8.92 -3.21
N ALA A 69 -2.98 8.51 -4.45
CA ALA A 69 -2.51 9.41 -5.50
C ALA A 69 -3.55 10.44 -5.92
N LEU A 70 -4.83 10.03 -6.09
CA LEU A 70 -5.91 10.94 -6.49
C LEU A 70 -6.19 11.99 -5.42
N ILE A 71 -6.18 11.63 -4.13
CA ILE A 71 -6.35 12.59 -3.03
C ILE A 71 -5.18 13.57 -2.99
N VAL A 72 -3.95 13.09 -3.15
CA VAL A 72 -2.76 13.96 -3.20
C VAL A 72 -2.87 14.95 -4.37
N LYS A 73 -3.32 14.49 -5.53
CA LYS A 73 -3.55 15.33 -6.71
C LYS A 73 -4.64 16.39 -6.45
N ALA A 74 -5.77 15.96 -5.92
CA ALA A 74 -6.91 16.84 -5.65
C ALA A 74 -6.60 17.94 -4.62
N LEU A 75 -5.81 17.61 -3.60
CA LEU A 75 -5.42 18.54 -2.52
C LEU A 75 -4.14 19.36 -2.83
N GLY A 76 -3.61 19.26 -4.06
CA GLY A 76 -2.53 20.13 -4.56
C GLY A 76 -1.15 19.77 -4.02
N ARG A 77 -0.87 18.50 -3.69
CA ARG A 77 0.47 17.95 -3.33
C ARG A 77 1.13 18.65 -2.13
N LYS A 78 0.34 19.20 -1.23
CA LYS A 78 0.81 19.80 0.03
C LYS A 78 1.16 18.70 1.03
N THR A 79 1.94 19.03 2.07
CA THR A 79 2.39 18.03 3.06
C THR A 79 1.23 17.26 3.68
N TYR A 80 0.14 17.94 4.06
CA TYR A 80 -1.03 17.28 4.62
C TYR A 80 -1.75 16.35 3.62
N SER A 81 -1.65 16.62 2.30
CA SER A 81 -2.31 15.78 1.30
C SER A 81 -1.74 14.37 1.25
N TYR A 82 -0.44 14.20 1.52
CA TYR A 82 0.18 12.89 1.61
C TYR A 82 -0.29 12.11 2.83
N VAL A 83 -0.54 12.81 3.94
CA VAL A 83 -1.09 12.19 5.16
C VAL A 83 -2.53 11.72 4.88
N VAL A 84 -3.38 12.61 4.37
CA VAL A 84 -4.79 12.28 4.08
C VAL A 84 -4.90 11.20 3.01
N GLY A 85 -4.13 11.31 1.94
CA GLY A 85 -4.10 10.31 0.86
C GLY A 85 -3.62 8.95 1.36
N GLY A 86 -2.55 8.93 2.16
CA GLY A 86 -2.03 7.69 2.72
C GLY A 86 -3.00 7.04 3.70
N LEU A 87 -3.63 7.81 4.60
CA LEU A 87 -4.66 7.27 5.51
C LEU A 87 -5.84 6.67 4.75
N ALA A 88 -6.29 7.31 3.68
CA ALA A 88 -7.38 6.79 2.86
C ALA A 88 -6.97 5.50 2.11
N GLY A 89 -5.74 5.45 1.56
CA GLY A 89 -5.20 4.25 0.93
C GLY A 89 -5.12 3.09 1.91
N GLU A 90 -4.52 3.31 3.08
CA GLU A 90 -4.37 2.27 4.10
C GLU A 90 -5.73 1.79 4.66
N ALA A 91 -6.72 2.68 4.77
CA ALA A 91 -8.07 2.27 5.13
C ALA A 91 -8.69 1.33 4.09
N ILE A 92 -8.48 1.60 2.79
CA ILE A 92 -8.89 0.71 1.70
C ILE A 92 -8.14 -0.62 1.78
N MET A 93 -6.85 -0.60 2.07
CA MET A 93 -6.03 -1.80 2.24
C MET A 93 -6.59 -2.68 3.36
N VAL A 94 -6.79 -2.14 4.55
CA VAL A 94 -7.33 -2.89 5.70
C VAL A 94 -8.70 -3.48 5.41
N ALA A 95 -9.63 -2.67 4.88
CA ALA A 95 -10.97 -3.11 4.53
C ALA A 95 -10.94 -4.16 3.40
N GLY A 96 -10.11 -3.93 2.39
CA GLY A 96 -9.97 -4.82 1.23
C GLY A 96 -9.47 -6.21 1.62
N TYR A 97 -8.42 -6.29 2.44
CA TYR A 97 -7.94 -7.58 2.92
C TYR A 97 -8.96 -8.27 3.81
N PHE A 98 -9.62 -7.55 4.72
CA PHE A 98 -10.69 -8.14 5.52
C PHE A 98 -11.78 -8.78 4.63
N VAL A 99 -12.26 -8.06 3.61
CA VAL A 99 -13.29 -8.57 2.69
C VAL A 99 -12.76 -9.75 1.87
N TYR A 100 -11.53 -9.65 1.36
CA TYR A 100 -10.92 -10.72 0.57
C TYR A 100 -10.73 -11.99 1.39
N GLU A 101 -10.19 -11.88 2.59
CA GLU A 101 -9.99 -13.00 3.50
C GLU A 101 -11.32 -13.62 3.95
N ALA A 102 -12.31 -12.78 4.27
CA ALA A 102 -13.62 -13.26 4.72
C ALA A 102 -14.38 -14.01 3.61
N LEU A 103 -14.38 -13.49 2.39
CA LEU A 103 -15.22 -13.99 1.30
C LEU A 103 -14.45 -14.90 0.33
N ALA A 104 -13.30 -14.47 -0.19
CA ALA A 104 -12.56 -15.24 -1.20
C ALA A 104 -11.77 -16.38 -0.57
N LEU A 105 -11.13 -16.16 0.58
CA LEU A 105 -10.43 -17.21 1.33
C LEU A 105 -11.33 -17.98 2.30
N GLN A 106 -12.62 -17.63 2.35
CA GLN A 106 -13.66 -18.31 3.14
C GLN A 106 -13.39 -18.35 4.66
N LEU A 107 -12.62 -17.40 5.18
CA LEU A 107 -12.32 -17.32 6.61
C LEU A 107 -13.50 -16.75 7.44
N GLY A 108 -14.52 -16.16 6.78
CA GLY A 108 -15.64 -15.54 7.45
C GLY A 108 -15.21 -14.50 8.47
N MET A 109 -15.79 -14.51 9.68
CA MET A 109 -15.39 -13.61 10.77
C MET A 109 -13.99 -13.86 11.31
N GLY A 110 -13.34 -15.00 10.99
CA GLY A 110 -11.95 -15.26 11.34
C GLY A 110 -10.97 -14.24 10.73
N ALA A 111 -11.34 -13.63 9.60
CA ALA A 111 -10.57 -12.54 8.98
C ALA A 111 -10.36 -11.33 9.90
N ALA A 112 -11.22 -11.13 10.91
CA ALA A 112 -11.05 -10.06 11.89
C ALA A 112 -9.73 -10.15 12.67
N ALA A 113 -9.16 -11.34 12.82
CA ALA A 113 -7.86 -11.53 13.46
C ALA A 113 -6.70 -10.84 12.69
N GLY A 114 -6.85 -10.66 11.36
CA GLY A 114 -5.88 -9.96 10.52
C GLY A 114 -5.99 -8.43 10.56
N VAL A 115 -7.15 -7.90 10.95
CA VAL A 115 -7.41 -6.45 10.87
C VAL A 115 -6.41 -5.63 11.68
N LEU A 116 -6.19 -5.98 12.96
CA LEU A 116 -5.25 -5.25 13.82
C LEU A 116 -3.84 -5.27 13.26
N ALA A 117 -3.50 -6.37 12.68
CA ALA A 117 -2.25 -6.62 12.02
C ALA A 117 -2.06 -5.72 10.79
N ASN A 118 -3.05 -5.68 9.91
CA ASN A 118 -3.06 -4.83 8.72
C ASN A 118 -3.06 -3.34 9.09
N VAL A 119 -3.77 -2.94 10.16
CA VAL A 119 -3.71 -1.57 10.70
C VAL A 119 -2.29 -1.20 11.15
N GLY A 120 -1.63 -2.09 11.89
CA GLY A 120 -0.24 -1.89 12.32
C GLY A 120 0.71 -1.76 11.13
N GLN A 121 0.56 -2.64 10.13
CA GLN A 121 1.34 -2.60 8.89
C GLN A 121 1.15 -1.28 8.14
N GLY A 122 -0.10 -0.86 7.93
CA GLY A 122 -0.42 0.38 7.25
C GLY A 122 0.11 1.62 7.98
N ALA A 123 -0.04 1.66 9.32
CA ALA A 123 0.48 2.76 10.13
C ALA A 123 2.00 2.91 9.98
N VAL A 124 2.75 1.81 10.09
CA VAL A 124 4.21 1.81 9.90
C VAL A 124 4.58 2.16 8.47
N GLY A 125 3.89 1.57 7.49
CA GLY A 125 4.08 1.85 6.06
C GLY A 125 3.90 3.32 5.73
N LEU A 126 2.82 3.93 6.23
CA LEU A 126 2.53 5.35 6.04
C LEU A 126 3.61 6.25 6.65
N VAL A 127 4.02 5.99 7.89
CA VAL A 127 5.06 6.78 8.56
C VAL A 127 6.36 6.74 7.75
N ILE A 128 6.79 5.55 7.32
CA ILE A 128 8.01 5.39 6.51
C ILE A 128 7.86 6.11 5.16
N ALA A 129 6.71 5.97 4.49
CA ALA A 129 6.45 6.64 3.20
C ALA A 129 6.52 8.17 3.33
N LEU A 130 5.97 8.73 4.41
CA LEU A 130 6.01 10.18 4.67
C LEU A 130 7.44 10.68 4.95
N VAL A 131 8.22 9.92 5.72
CA VAL A 131 9.64 10.24 5.98
C VAL A 131 10.44 10.20 4.67
N LEU A 132 10.30 9.13 3.88
CA LEU A 132 10.97 9.01 2.59
C LEU A 132 10.56 10.14 1.63
N MET A 133 9.28 10.48 1.59
CA MET A 133 8.79 11.58 0.76
C MET A 133 9.37 12.93 1.19
N ALA A 134 9.50 13.17 2.51
CA ALA A 134 10.14 14.38 3.02
C ALA A 134 11.62 14.47 2.64
N LEU A 135 12.36 13.37 2.73
CA LEU A 135 13.76 13.29 2.32
C LEU A 135 13.93 13.52 0.81
N LEU A 136 13.05 12.91 -0.01
CA LEU A 136 13.07 13.11 -1.47
C LEU A 136 12.80 14.57 -1.85
N LYS A 137 11.85 15.23 -1.19
CA LYS A 137 11.60 16.66 -1.40
C LYS A 137 12.80 17.52 -1.02
N GLY A 138 13.45 17.20 0.10
CA GLY A 138 14.64 17.94 0.57
C GLY A 138 15.87 17.79 -0.35
N SER A 139 16.02 16.64 -0.98
CA SER A 139 17.18 16.33 -1.85
C SER A 139 17.04 16.84 -3.29
N LYS A 140 15.93 17.47 -3.68
CA LYS A 140 15.58 17.85 -5.06
C LYS A 140 15.59 16.67 -6.04
N ALA A 141 15.61 15.43 -5.53
CA ALA A 141 15.57 14.22 -6.37
C ALA A 141 14.25 14.13 -7.14
N LEU A 142 13.16 14.67 -6.58
CA LEU A 142 11.86 14.72 -7.24
C LEU A 142 11.84 15.57 -8.50
N ASP A 143 12.66 16.63 -8.58
CA ASP A 143 12.75 17.48 -9.78
C ASP A 143 13.28 16.69 -10.99
N LYS A 144 14.04 15.62 -10.72
CA LYS A 144 14.59 14.72 -11.75
C LYS A 144 13.72 13.49 -12.02
N LEU A 145 12.93 13.06 -11.03
CA LEU A 145 12.13 11.83 -11.06
C LEU A 145 10.64 12.12 -11.22
N ALA A 146 10.18 13.35 -10.98
CA ALA A 146 8.77 13.66 -11.02
C ALA A 146 8.22 13.55 -12.43
N VAL A 147 7.56 12.46 -12.70
CA VAL A 147 6.55 12.43 -13.74
C VAL A 147 5.52 13.50 -13.35
N GLN A 148 5.44 14.56 -14.11
CA GLN A 148 4.46 15.63 -13.90
C GLN A 148 3.06 15.02 -14.13
N TRP A 149 2.34 14.81 -13.06
CA TRP A 149 0.96 14.25 -13.09
C TRP A 149 0.00 15.10 -12.26
#